data_87bdc21acacc360363e79362a4a42a61
#
_entry.id   87bdc21acacc360363e79362a4a42a61
#
_cell.length_a   1.000
_cell.length_b   1.000
_cell.length_c   1.000
_cell.angle_alpha   90.00
_cell.angle_beta   90.00
_cell.angle_gamma   90.00
#
_symmetry.space_group_name_H-M   'P 1'
#
loop_
_entity.id
_entity.type
_entity.pdbx_description
1 polymer ?
#
loop_
_entity_poly.entity_id
_entity_poly.type
_entity_poly.pdbx_seq_one_letter_code
_entity_poly.pdbx_strand_id
1 'polypeptide(L)'
;VYKRQFKIIARSDAKSVEGIDKMIDRCKSYIDAGAEIVFPEALKDEAEFEKVRKSLDCYLLANMTEFGKSKLLDFKQLEELGYNIVIYPVTTQRLAMKSVEDGLRAIFADGHQNNIIDKMQTRKRLYDLVEYEKYNSLDEKIYNFSTEGHE
;
A
#
# COMPACT_ATOMS: atom_id res chain seq x y z
N VAL A 1 0.01 28.40 4.74
CA VAL A 1 -0.23 27.96 6.12
C VAL A 1 -0.63 26.49 6.18
N TYR A 2 -1.27 25.96 5.16
CA TYR A 2 -1.86 24.60 5.19
C TYR A 2 -0.94 23.47 4.69
N LYS A 3 0.23 23.77 4.17
CA LYS A 3 1.16 22.76 3.60
C LYS A 3 1.98 21.98 4.64
N ARG A 4 1.97 22.36 5.90
CA ARG A 4 2.76 21.68 6.95
C ARG A 4 2.24 20.30 7.34
N GLN A 5 0.99 19.97 7.00
CA GLN A 5 0.36 18.67 7.32
C GLN A 5 0.60 17.60 6.25
N PHE A 6 0.94 18.01 5.03
CA PHE A 6 1.20 17.11 3.91
C PHE A 6 2.69 16.98 3.66
N LYS A 7 3.17 15.74 3.70
CA LYS A 7 4.55 15.41 3.35
C LYS A 7 4.68 15.24 1.83
N ILE A 8 5.73 15.80 1.26
CA ILE A 8 6.02 15.63 -0.16
C ILE A 8 6.93 14.42 -0.32
N ILE A 9 6.42 13.42 -1.06
CA ILE A 9 7.18 12.23 -1.44
C ILE A 9 7.61 12.41 -2.90
N ALA A 10 8.91 12.52 -3.15
CA ALA A 10 9.46 12.61 -4.48
C ALA A 10 9.93 11.23 -4.97
N ARG A 11 9.38 10.77 -6.08
CA ARG A 11 9.77 9.50 -6.72
C ARG A 11 10.76 9.73 -7.86
N SER A 12 11.76 8.86 -7.95
CA SER A 12 12.69 8.83 -9.07
C SER A 12 12.75 7.44 -9.70
N ASP A 13 12.45 7.36 -10.98
CA ASP A 13 12.60 6.16 -11.83
C ASP A 13 13.91 6.15 -12.63
N ALA A 14 14.76 7.14 -12.39
CA ALA A 14 15.97 7.39 -13.19
C ALA A 14 16.98 6.25 -13.15
N LYS A 15 16.98 5.42 -12.10
CA LYS A 15 17.92 4.30 -11.96
C LYS A 15 17.89 3.35 -13.15
N SER A 16 16.71 3.07 -13.68
CA SER A 16 16.56 2.13 -14.81
C SER A 16 17.14 2.65 -16.12
N VAL A 17 17.35 3.97 -16.23
CA VAL A 17 17.82 4.65 -17.45
C VAL A 17 19.23 5.18 -17.28
N GLU A 18 19.54 5.81 -16.14
CA GLU A 18 20.77 6.57 -15.90
C GLU A 18 21.69 5.91 -14.88
N GLY A 19 21.24 4.84 -14.21
CA GLY A 19 21.97 4.17 -13.14
C GLY A 19 21.75 4.78 -11.76
N ILE A 20 22.25 4.07 -10.73
CA ILE A 20 21.97 4.37 -9.33
C ILE A 20 22.58 5.72 -8.88
N ASP A 21 23.77 6.08 -9.34
CA ASP A 21 24.45 7.29 -8.90
C ASP A 21 23.71 8.55 -9.38
N LYS A 22 23.31 8.57 -10.63
CA LYS A 22 22.51 9.69 -11.17
C LYS A 22 21.10 9.75 -10.56
N MET A 23 20.51 8.62 -10.26
CA MET A 23 19.25 8.57 -9.50
C MET A 23 19.42 9.21 -8.13
N ILE A 24 20.51 8.91 -7.40
CA ILE A 24 20.83 9.50 -6.10
C ILE A 24 21.01 11.02 -6.24
N ASP A 25 21.73 11.50 -7.26
CA ASP A 25 21.93 12.93 -7.48
C ASP A 25 20.59 13.66 -7.76
N ARG A 26 19.68 13.04 -8.51
CA ARG A 26 18.32 13.56 -8.68
C ARG A 26 17.56 13.62 -7.35
N CYS A 27 17.66 12.57 -6.54
CA CYS A 27 17.01 12.54 -5.23
C CYS A 27 17.52 13.66 -4.30
N LYS A 28 18.83 13.95 -4.31
CA LYS A 28 19.39 15.09 -3.59
C LYS A 28 18.78 16.42 -4.06
N SER A 29 18.67 16.61 -5.38
CA SER A 29 18.02 17.80 -5.93
C SER A 29 16.55 17.93 -5.52
N TYR A 30 15.83 16.82 -5.36
CA TYR A 30 14.45 16.83 -4.87
C TYR A 30 14.38 17.22 -3.38
N ILE A 31 15.33 16.73 -2.56
CA ILE A 31 15.43 17.09 -1.14
C ILE A 31 15.73 18.60 -1.02
N ASP A 32 16.69 19.10 -1.79
CA ASP A 32 17.06 20.52 -1.83
C ASP A 32 15.86 21.42 -2.26
N ALA A 33 14.99 20.89 -3.13
CA ALA A 33 13.75 21.54 -3.54
C ALA A 33 12.60 21.43 -2.52
N GLY A 34 12.80 20.71 -1.39
CA GLY A 34 11.85 20.58 -0.29
C GLY A 34 11.08 19.28 -0.21
N ALA A 35 11.50 18.22 -0.90
CA ALA A 35 10.96 16.88 -0.67
C ALA A 35 11.41 16.37 0.72
N GLU A 36 10.46 15.86 1.51
CA GLU A 36 10.74 15.33 2.84
C GLU A 36 10.94 13.82 2.84
N ILE A 37 10.42 13.15 1.85
CA ILE A 37 10.49 11.71 1.66
C ILE A 37 10.92 11.43 0.22
N VAL A 38 11.79 10.46 0.03
CA VAL A 38 12.22 10.03 -1.29
C VAL A 38 11.81 8.59 -1.54
N PHE A 39 11.30 8.35 -2.73
CA PHE A 39 10.94 7.04 -3.24
C PHE A 39 11.88 6.67 -4.41
N PRO A 40 13.00 6.01 -4.14
CA PRO A 40 13.92 5.51 -5.17
C PRO A 40 13.36 4.23 -5.76
N GLU A 41 12.94 4.25 -7.02
CA GLU A 41 12.31 3.10 -7.67
C GLU A 41 13.34 2.10 -8.19
N ALA A 42 12.94 0.82 -8.25
CA ALA A 42 13.68 -0.26 -8.88
C ALA A 42 15.07 -0.55 -8.31
N LEU A 43 15.25 -0.39 -7.00
CA LEU A 43 16.44 -0.87 -6.31
C LEU A 43 16.44 -2.40 -6.36
N LYS A 44 17.60 -2.99 -6.61
CA LYS A 44 17.74 -4.40 -6.98
C LYS A 44 17.86 -5.33 -5.78
N ASP A 45 18.75 -4.97 -4.86
CA ASP A 45 19.19 -5.79 -3.75
C ASP A 45 19.59 -4.93 -2.53
N GLU A 46 19.87 -5.58 -1.42
CA GLU A 46 20.25 -4.94 -0.15
C GLU A 46 21.39 -3.93 -0.29
N ALA A 47 22.38 -4.22 -1.15
CA ALA A 47 23.53 -3.33 -1.36
C ALA A 47 23.10 -2.00 -1.99
N GLU A 48 22.14 -2.02 -2.90
CA GLU A 48 21.58 -0.80 -3.50
C GLU A 48 20.71 -0.03 -2.51
N PHE A 49 19.90 -0.71 -1.69
CA PHE A 49 19.13 -0.09 -0.62
C PHE A 49 20.05 0.60 0.40
N GLU A 50 21.11 -0.07 0.83
CA GLU A 50 22.10 0.47 1.73
C GLU A 50 22.85 1.67 1.11
N LYS A 51 23.23 1.58 -0.16
CA LYS A 51 23.89 2.68 -0.89
C LYS A 51 23.04 3.93 -0.93
N VAL A 52 21.75 3.78 -1.19
CA VAL A 52 20.81 4.90 -1.19
C VAL A 52 20.69 5.49 0.21
N ARG A 53 20.52 4.66 1.25
CA ARG A 53 20.43 5.14 2.64
C ARG A 53 21.68 5.92 3.05
N LYS A 54 22.86 5.43 2.74
CA LYS A 54 24.12 6.13 3.05
C LYS A 54 24.29 7.44 2.30
N SER A 55 23.62 7.60 1.18
CA SER A 55 23.76 8.79 0.29
C SER A 55 22.74 9.87 0.54
N LEU A 56 21.61 9.59 1.20
CA LEU A 56 20.49 10.49 1.40
C LEU A 56 20.12 10.59 2.88
N ASP A 57 20.05 11.83 3.39
CA ASP A 57 19.61 12.13 4.74
C ASP A 57 18.16 12.66 4.73
N CYS A 58 17.21 11.74 4.51
CA CYS A 58 15.79 12.02 4.49
C CYS A 58 15.00 10.76 4.83
N TYR A 59 13.67 10.85 4.94
CA TYR A 59 12.84 9.66 5.01
C TYR A 59 12.84 8.93 3.66
N LEU A 60 12.95 7.59 3.72
CA LEU A 60 12.98 6.73 2.54
C LEU A 60 11.79 5.79 2.50
N LEU A 61 11.22 5.65 1.31
CA LEU A 61 10.15 4.72 1.01
C LEU A 61 10.67 3.58 0.13
N ALA A 62 10.40 2.35 0.55
CA ALA A 62 10.70 1.13 -0.20
C ALA A 62 9.43 0.55 -0.85
N ASN A 63 9.56 0.06 -2.08
CA ASN A 63 8.50 -0.60 -2.83
C ASN A 63 8.78 -2.11 -2.90
N MET A 64 7.96 -2.91 -2.22
CA MET A 64 8.05 -4.37 -2.19
C MET A 64 6.95 -4.99 -3.06
N THR A 65 6.97 -4.63 -4.36
CA THR A 65 6.03 -5.22 -5.33
C THR A 65 6.52 -6.57 -5.81
N GLU A 66 5.63 -7.56 -5.87
CA GLU A 66 5.88 -8.86 -6.46
C GLU A 66 6.09 -8.76 -7.98
N PHE A 67 6.86 -9.68 -8.54
CA PHE A 67 7.19 -9.75 -9.98
C PHE A 67 7.90 -8.51 -10.53
N GLY A 68 8.45 -7.67 -9.65
CA GLY A 68 9.28 -6.52 -10.01
C GLY A 68 10.76 -6.91 -10.20
N LYS A 69 11.61 -5.88 -10.23
CA LYS A 69 13.07 -6.04 -10.38
C LYS A 69 13.78 -6.20 -9.03
N SER A 70 13.14 -5.77 -7.95
CA SER A 70 13.72 -5.76 -6.61
C SER A 70 13.63 -7.13 -5.95
N LYS A 71 14.67 -7.52 -5.22
CA LYS A 71 14.58 -8.59 -4.22
C LYS A 71 13.53 -8.17 -3.17
N LEU A 72 12.63 -9.08 -2.82
CA LEU A 72 11.67 -8.83 -1.75
C LEU A 72 12.39 -8.95 -0.41
N LEU A 73 12.45 -7.84 0.30
CA LEU A 73 12.94 -7.76 1.67
C LEU A 73 11.74 -7.68 2.62
N ASP A 74 11.87 -8.25 3.80
CA ASP A 74 10.87 -8.06 4.82
C ASP A 74 10.98 -6.68 5.48
N PHE A 75 9.93 -6.27 6.20
CA PHE A 75 9.89 -4.93 6.80
C PHE A 75 10.98 -4.72 7.86
N LYS A 76 11.42 -5.78 8.56
CA LYS A 76 12.48 -5.72 9.56
C LYS A 76 13.84 -5.47 8.91
N GLN A 77 14.14 -6.18 7.80
CA GLN A 77 15.35 -5.93 7.01
C GLN A 77 15.37 -4.48 6.49
N LEU A 78 14.24 -3.96 6.02
CA LEU A 78 14.13 -2.57 5.55
C LEU A 78 14.31 -1.56 6.68
N GLU A 79 13.79 -1.83 7.88
CA GLU A 79 14.01 -1.02 9.08
C GLU A 79 15.50 -1.00 9.46
N GLU A 80 16.17 -2.13 9.49
CA GLU A 80 17.61 -2.26 9.75
C GLU A 80 18.46 -1.51 8.72
N LEU A 81 18.01 -1.47 7.46
CA LEU A 81 18.60 -0.66 6.39
C LEU A 81 18.26 0.84 6.50
N GLY A 82 17.42 1.24 7.45
CA GLY A 82 17.05 2.63 7.72
C GLY A 82 15.96 3.20 6.81
N TYR A 83 15.11 2.35 6.24
CA TYR A 83 13.90 2.77 5.53
C TYR A 83 12.75 3.01 6.49
N ASN A 84 11.93 4.02 6.21
CA ASN A 84 10.90 4.51 7.12
C ASN A 84 9.49 4.10 6.70
N ILE A 85 9.29 3.85 5.41
CA ILE A 85 8.01 3.48 4.83
C ILE A 85 8.23 2.30 3.89
N VAL A 86 7.35 1.32 3.94
CA VAL A 86 7.28 0.25 2.96
C VAL A 86 5.87 0.15 2.39
N ILE A 87 5.78 0.01 1.08
CA ILE A 87 4.52 -0.23 0.39
C ILE A 87 4.53 -1.59 -0.32
N TYR A 88 3.38 -2.23 -0.33
CA TYR A 88 3.10 -3.50 -1.01
C TYR A 88 2.02 -3.27 -2.07
N PRO A 89 2.35 -2.61 -3.19
CA PRO A 89 1.35 -2.21 -4.17
C PRO A 89 0.74 -3.44 -4.85
N VAL A 90 -0.58 -3.39 -4.99
CA VAL A 90 -1.41 -4.42 -5.63
C VAL A 90 -1.32 -5.84 -5.05
N THR A 91 -0.60 -6.09 -3.98
CA THR A 91 -0.47 -7.41 -3.34
C THR A 91 -1.83 -7.99 -2.97
N THR A 92 -2.64 -7.22 -2.24
CA THR A 92 -3.99 -7.66 -1.83
C THR A 92 -4.94 -7.80 -3.02
N GLN A 93 -4.80 -6.95 -4.03
CA GLN A 93 -5.58 -7.07 -5.26
C GLN A 93 -5.23 -8.35 -6.02
N ARG A 94 -3.94 -8.68 -6.16
CA ARG A 94 -3.50 -9.94 -6.80
C ARG A 94 -4.04 -11.17 -6.07
N LEU A 95 -4.00 -11.15 -4.73
CA LEU A 95 -4.59 -12.21 -3.90
C LEU A 95 -6.11 -12.33 -4.12
N ALA A 96 -6.82 -11.21 -4.10
CA ALA A 96 -8.25 -11.17 -4.34
C ALA A 96 -8.61 -11.68 -5.74
N MET A 97 -7.92 -11.22 -6.78
CA MET A 97 -8.15 -11.64 -8.16
C MET A 97 -7.89 -13.13 -8.38
N LYS A 98 -6.83 -13.67 -7.76
CA LYS A 98 -6.56 -15.11 -7.82
C LYS A 98 -7.67 -15.91 -7.14
N SER A 99 -8.13 -15.49 -5.97
CA SER A 99 -9.22 -16.14 -5.25
C SER A 99 -10.54 -16.09 -6.05
N VAL A 100 -10.84 -14.96 -6.71
CA VAL A 100 -12.02 -14.82 -7.57
C VAL A 100 -11.91 -15.77 -8.77
N GLU A 101 -10.77 -15.82 -9.44
CA GLU A 101 -10.56 -16.72 -10.58
C GLU A 101 -10.75 -18.19 -10.17
N ASP A 102 -10.15 -18.62 -9.07
CA ASP A 102 -10.26 -19.98 -8.57
C ASP A 102 -11.70 -20.31 -8.17
N GLY A 103 -12.40 -19.37 -7.55
CA GLY A 103 -13.82 -19.51 -7.20
C GLY A 103 -14.72 -19.70 -8.42
N LEU A 104 -14.54 -18.87 -9.44
CA LEU A 104 -15.30 -18.98 -10.69
C LEU A 104 -15.03 -20.29 -11.41
N ARG A 105 -13.76 -20.75 -11.47
CA ARG A 105 -13.41 -22.05 -12.04
C ARG A 105 -14.07 -23.22 -11.31
N ALA A 106 -14.10 -23.17 -9.97
CA ALA A 106 -14.75 -24.19 -9.16
C ALA A 106 -16.26 -24.23 -9.42
N ILE A 107 -16.94 -23.07 -9.41
CA ILE A 107 -18.37 -22.98 -9.69
C ILE A 107 -18.68 -23.49 -11.12
N PHE A 108 -17.86 -23.15 -12.09
CA PHE A 108 -18.05 -23.60 -13.47
C PHE A 108 -17.88 -25.12 -13.62
N ALA A 109 -16.92 -25.71 -12.91
CA ALA A 109 -16.65 -27.13 -12.93
C ALA A 109 -17.68 -27.96 -12.16
N ASP A 110 -18.07 -27.50 -10.98
CA ASP A 110 -18.88 -28.26 -10.02
C ASP A 110 -20.39 -27.91 -10.11
N GLY A 111 -20.74 -26.82 -10.75
CA GLY A 111 -22.10 -26.28 -10.81
C GLY A 111 -22.61 -25.69 -9.47
N HIS A 112 -21.74 -25.59 -8.46
CA HIS A 112 -22.05 -25.02 -7.15
C HIS A 112 -20.77 -24.54 -6.42
N GLN A 113 -20.95 -23.86 -5.28
CA GLN A 113 -19.85 -23.27 -4.49
C GLN A 113 -19.50 -24.05 -3.21
N ASN A 114 -20.12 -25.21 -2.96
CA ASN A 114 -20.01 -25.91 -1.67
C ASN A 114 -18.55 -26.28 -1.31
N ASN A 115 -17.73 -26.60 -2.31
CA ASN A 115 -16.34 -27.02 -2.14
C ASN A 115 -15.36 -25.89 -1.86
N ILE A 116 -15.85 -24.64 -1.80
CA ILE A 116 -15.00 -23.46 -1.59
C ILE A 116 -15.50 -22.56 -0.46
N ILE A 117 -16.54 -22.96 0.28
CA ILE A 117 -17.13 -22.17 1.37
C ILE A 117 -16.09 -21.87 2.47
N ASP A 118 -15.24 -22.83 2.79
CA ASP A 118 -14.17 -22.73 3.79
C ASP A 118 -13.08 -21.69 3.42
N LYS A 119 -12.98 -21.34 2.13
CA LYS A 119 -12.08 -20.31 1.64
C LYS A 119 -12.70 -18.91 1.62
N MET A 120 -13.99 -18.81 1.92
CA MET A 120 -14.71 -17.54 1.90
C MET A 120 -14.66 -16.85 3.26
N GLN A 121 -14.63 -15.53 3.22
CA GLN A 121 -14.87 -14.74 4.41
C GLN A 121 -16.34 -14.92 4.84
N THR A 122 -16.58 -15.21 6.13
CA THR A 122 -17.94 -15.35 6.65
C THR A 122 -18.69 -14.02 6.58
N ARG A 123 -20.03 -14.09 6.48
CA ARG A 123 -20.88 -12.88 6.52
C ARG A 123 -20.64 -12.06 7.78
N LYS A 124 -20.54 -12.72 8.94
CA LYS A 124 -20.27 -12.05 10.21
C LYS A 124 -18.95 -11.24 10.14
N ARG A 125 -17.86 -11.89 9.70
CA ARG A 125 -16.57 -11.23 9.60
C ARG A 125 -16.56 -10.07 8.59
N LEU A 126 -17.29 -10.22 7.47
CA LEU A 126 -17.44 -9.14 6.50
C LEU A 126 -18.16 -7.93 7.12
N TYR A 127 -19.26 -8.17 7.84
CA TYR A 127 -20.02 -7.13 8.52
C TYR A 127 -19.20 -6.41 9.59
N ASP A 128 -18.44 -7.17 10.38
CA ASP A 128 -17.51 -6.59 11.37
C ASP A 128 -16.45 -5.71 10.68
N LEU A 129 -15.91 -6.16 9.55
CA LEU A 129 -14.85 -5.44 8.83
C LEU A 129 -15.33 -4.09 8.24
N VAL A 130 -16.55 -4.05 7.71
CA VAL A 130 -17.12 -2.84 7.13
C VAL A 130 -17.92 -2.01 8.14
N GLU A 131 -17.91 -2.38 9.42
CA GLU A 131 -18.69 -1.74 10.50
C GLU A 131 -20.18 -1.63 10.17
N TYR A 132 -20.77 -2.67 9.57
CA TYR A 132 -22.12 -2.65 9.02
C TYR A 132 -23.16 -2.16 10.04
N GLU A 133 -23.12 -2.63 11.29
CA GLU A 133 -24.07 -2.24 12.35
C GLU A 133 -23.97 -0.75 12.72
N LYS A 134 -22.78 -0.16 12.57
CA LYS A 134 -22.61 1.28 12.79
C LYS A 134 -23.35 2.11 11.73
N TYR A 135 -23.31 1.65 10.49
CA TYR A 135 -24.06 2.31 9.40
C TYR A 135 -25.56 2.09 9.54
N ASN A 136 -26.02 0.90 9.93
CA ASN A 136 -27.45 0.65 10.24
C ASN A 136 -27.93 1.59 11.34
N SER A 137 -27.19 1.70 12.44
CA SER A 137 -27.56 2.59 13.56
C SER A 137 -27.54 4.07 13.16
N LEU A 138 -26.65 4.46 12.24
CA LEU A 138 -26.65 5.81 11.69
C LEU A 138 -27.88 6.07 10.82
N ASP A 139 -28.23 5.12 9.96
CA ASP A 139 -29.38 5.20 9.05
C ASP A 139 -30.68 5.29 9.83
N GLU A 140 -30.85 4.47 10.87
CA GLU A 140 -31.98 4.54 11.80
C GLU A 140 -32.11 5.91 12.47
N LYS A 141 -31.00 6.51 12.92
CA LYS A 141 -31.00 7.85 13.52
C LYS A 141 -31.44 8.94 12.53
N ILE A 142 -30.99 8.83 11.28
CA ILE A 142 -31.35 9.77 10.21
C ILE A 142 -32.82 9.60 9.85
N TYR A 143 -33.32 8.38 9.70
CA TYR A 143 -34.70 8.08 9.34
C TYR A 143 -35.68 8.47 10.43
N ASN A 144 -35.34 8.26 11.69
CA ASN A 144 -36.18 8.60 12.86
C ASN A 144 -35.92 10.03 13.37
N PHE A 145 -35.24 10.87 12.61
CA PHE A 145 -35.00 12.27 12.99
C PHE A 145 -36.30 13.02 13.07
N SER A 146 -36.61 13.60 14.24
CA SER A 146 -37.74 14.49 14.49
C SER A 146 -37.23 15.91 14.56
N THR A 147 -37.90 16.81 13.83
CA THR A 147 -37.65 18.27 13.91
C THR A 147 -38.40 18.92 15.09
N GLU A 148 -39.19 18.16 15.84
CA GLU A 148 -39.86 18.64 17.04
C GLU A 148 -38.85 18.79 18.19
N GLY A 149 -38.40 20.01 18.44
CA GLY A 149 -37.51 20.33 19.55
C GLY A 149 -36.44 21.39 19.29
N HIS A 150 -36.48 22.05 18.16
CA HIS A 150 -35.67 23.23 17.88
C HIS A 150 -36.53 24.48 17.73
N GLU A 151 -37.22 24.86 18.82
CA GLU A 151 -37.70 26.22 19.03
C GLU A 151 -36.82 26.96 20.02
#